data_4f4a0bd76efa00efe06c224ea8e75a4a
#
_entry.id   4f4a0bd76efa00efe06c224ea8e75a4a
#
_cell.length_a   1.000
_cell.length_b   1.000
_cell.length_c   1.000
_cell.angle_alpha   90.00
_cell.angle_beta   90.00
_cell.angle_gamma   90.00
#
_symmetry.space_group_name_H-M   'P 1'
#
loop_
_entity.id
_entity.type
_entity.pdbx_description
1 polymer ?
#
loop_
_entity_poly.entity_id
_entity_poly.type
_entity_poly.pdbx_seq_one_letter_code
_entity_poly.pdbx_strand_id
1 'polypeptide(L)'
;MSKHILILAGDGIGPEIVGAAEQVLTKVNQKFNLGLTWEHGLLGGSAIDAHGEPYPAVTSEQAKKADAILLGAVGGPKWDTIERSIRPERGLLKIRSELNLFANLRPAILYPQLAGASSLKPEIVAGLDILIVRELTGGIYFGQPRGIRELENGEKQGYNTDVYSESEITRIAKVAFELAGLRGGKVCSVDKANVLEVTELWKQTVTDLQQAQYPDIQLSHMYVDNAAMRLVRAPKQFDVIVTGNLFGDILSDEAAMLTGSIGMLPSASLDENGKGMYEPCHGSAPDIAGQNVANPLATILSVAMMLRYTFREETAAQAIEDAVGQVLDQGLRTADIMAEGMTKVGTDAMGEAVVSALN
;
A
#
# COMPACT_ATOMS: atom_id res chain seq x y z
N MET A 1 20.70 18.07 -2.07
CA MET A 1 19.37 18.56 -2.50
C MET A 1 18.46 18.45 -1.29
N SER A 2 17.58 19.43 -1.04
CA SER A 2 16.61 19.32 0.05
C SER A 2 15.60 18.24 -0.32
N LYS A 3 15.41 17.27 0.55
CA LYS A 3 14.41 16.20 0.39
C LYS A 3 13.07 16.75 0.91
N HIS A 4 12.09 16.87 0.02
CA HIS A 4 10.80 17.50 0.33
C HIS A 4 9.65 16.50 0.27
N ILE A 5 8.81 16.50 1.29
CA ILE A 5 7.67 15.59 1.44
C ILE A 5 6.37 16.40 1.42
N LEU A 6 5.37 15.95 0.66
CA LEU A 6 4.01 16.42 0.77
C LEU A 6 3.22 15.51 1.71
N ILE A 7 2.63 16.06 2.75
CA ILE A 7 1.77 15.33 3.70
C ILE A 7 0.30 15.63 3.36
N LEU A 8 -0.46 14.57 3.09
CA LEU A 8 -1.87 14.59 2.77
C LEU A 8 -2.62 13.76 3.84
N ALA A 9 -3.08 14.40 4.91
CA ALA A 9 -3.76 13.67 5.98
C ALA A 9 -5.05 12.98 5.50
N GLY A 10 -5.79 13.61 4.60
CA GLY A 10 -7.02 13.06 4.02
C GLY A 10 -8.20 13.10 4.96
N ASP A 11 -8.94 11.98 5.05
CA ASP A 11 -10.26 11.87 5.65
C ASP A 11 -10.31 10.89 6.84
N GLY A 12 -11.37 10.95 7.62
CA GLY A 12 -11.65 10.00 8.70
C GLY A 12 -10.54 9.95 9.76
N ILE A 13 -9.94 8.77 9.97
CA ILE A 13 -8.81 8.60 10.90
C ILE A 13 -7.49 9.16 10.36
N GLY A 14 -7.44 9.57 9.10
CA GLY A 14 -6.22 10.07 8.44
C GLY A 14 -5.45 11.12 9.26
N PRO A 15 -6.10 12.19 9.74
CA PRO A 15 -5.41 13.20 10.56
C PRO A 15 -4.75 12.65 11.84
N GLU A 16 -5.38 11.69 12.52
CA GLU A 16 -4.85 11.09 13.76
C GLU A 16 -3.61 10.24 13.48
N ILE A 17 -3.70 9.31 12.50
CA ILE A 17 -2.60 8.39 12.19
C ILE A 17 -1.41 9.11 11.54
N VAL A 18 -1.67 10.13 10.72
CA VAL A 18 -0.62 10.98 10.12
C VAL A 18 0.05 11.82 11.19
N GLY A 19 -0.70 12.39 12.14
CA GLY A 19 -0.12 13.13 13.28
C GLY A 19 0.89 12.29 14.08
N ALA A 20 0.56 11.03 14.37
CA ALA A 20 1.48 10.10 15.02
C ALA A 20 2.71 9.78 14.14
N ALA A 21 2.50 9.55 12.86
CA ALA A 21 3.59 9.28 11.91
C ALA A 21 4.52 10.48 11.70
N GLU A 22 3.99 11.71 11.73
CA GLU A 22 4.77 12.96 11.60
C GLU A 22 5.66 13.18 12.83
N GLN A 23 5.21 12.81 14.03
CA GLN A 23 6.07 12.83 15.23
C GLN A 23 7.26 11.87 15.08
N VAL A 24 7.03 10.65 14.58
CA VAL A 24 8.09 9.67 14.30
C VAL A 24 9.02 10.20 13.21
N LEU A 25 8.50 10.76 12.11
CA LEU A 25 9.28 11.36 11.03
C LEU A 25 10.16 12.50 11.57
N THR A 26 9.63 13.37 12.42
CA THR A 26 10.37 14.46 13.07
C THR A 26 11.54 13.92 13.89
N LYS A 27 11.29 12.90 14.73
CA LYS A 27 12.31 12.26 15.56
C LYS A 27 13.43 11.63 14.75
N VAL A 28 13.09 10.87 13.72
CA VAL A 28 14.05 10.20 12.84
C VAL A 28 14.85 11.21 12.02
N ASN A 29 14.20 12.26 11.50
CA ASN A 29 14.87 13.34 10.77
C ASN A 29 15.96 14.00 11.63
N GLN A 30 15.66 14.27 12.91
CA GLN A 30 16.63 14.84 13.86
C GLN A 30 17.73 13.84 14.21
N LYS A 31 17.38 12.60 14.57
CA LYS A 31 18.34 11.57 15.01
C LYS A 31 19.37 11.24 13.95
N PHE A 32 18.98 11.16 12.69
CA PHE A 32 19.84 10.76 11.57
C PHE A 32 20.31 11.94 10.70
N ASN A 33 19.94 13.19 11.04
CA ASN A 33 20.28 14.41 10.31
C ASN A 33 19.93 14.33 8.82
N LEU A 34 18.71 13.87 8.50
CA LEU A 34 18.30 13.54 7.13
C LEU A 34 18.07 14.77 6.25
N GLY A 35 17.83 15.95 6.84
CA GLY A 35 17.55 17.19 6.12
C GLY A 35 16.21 17.19 5.42
N LEU A 36 15.23 16.40 5.91
CA LEU A 36 13.87 16.33 5.38
C LEU A 36 13.11 17.61 5.74
N THR A 37 12.32 18.07 4.78
CA THR A 37 11.34 19.16 4.95
C THR A 37 9.99 18.68 4.45
N TRP A 38 8.88 19.25 4.95
CA TRP A 38 7.56 18.89 4.47
C TRP A 38 6.58 20.06 4.52
N GLU A 39 5.56 19.94 3.70
CA GLU A 39 4.38 20.81 3.69
C GLU A 39 3.11 19.95 3.68
N HIS A 40 1.97 20.59 4.03
CA HIS A 40 0.66 19.94 4.05
C HIS A 40 -0.17 20.36 2.86
N GLY A 41 -0.97 19.42 2.34
CA GLY A 41 -1.96 19.64 1.28
C GLY A 41 -3.27 18.93 1.60
N LEU A 42 -4.28 19.14 0.76
CA LEU A 42 -5.60 18.51 0.90
C LEU A 42 -5.84 17.53 -0.26
N LEU A 43 -6.38 16.36 0.07
CA LEU A 43 -6.80 15.34 -0.88
C LEU A 43 -8.07 14.66 -0.36
N GLY A 44 -8.92 14.18 -1.28
CA GLY A 44 -10.11 13.43 -0.91
C GLY A 44 -11.28 14.31 -0.47
N GLY A 45 -12.02 13.85 0.53
CA GLY A 45 -13.19 14.55 1.05
C GLY A 45 -12.88 15.88 1.71
N SER A 46 -11.76 15.98 2.41
CA SER A 46 -11.28 17.24 2.99
C SER A 46 -11.00 18.31 1.92
N ALA A 47 -10.50 17.90 0.76
CA ALA A 47 -10.30 18.79 -0.38
C ALA A 47 -11.64 19.20 -1.03
N ILE A 48 -12.60 18.28 -1.11
CA ILE A 48 -13.97 18.59 -1.61
C ILE A 48 -14.62 19.64 -0.71
N ASP A 49 -14.53 19.47 0.59
CA ASP A 49 -15.12 20.41 1.56
C ASP A 49 -14.51 21.81 1.45
N ALA A 50 -13.21 21.93 1.15
CA ALA A 50 -12.50 23.20 1.09
C ALA A 50 -12.53 23.83 -0.32
N HIS A 51 -12.50 23.03 -1.38
CA HIS A 51 -12.28 23.49 -2.75
C HIS A 51 -13.33 23.01 -3.77
N GLY A 52 -14.26 22.13 -3.37
CA GLY A 52 -15.28 21.57 -4.26
C GLY A 52 -14.77 20.43 -5.18
N GLU A 53 -13.51 20.05 -5.09
CA GLU A 53 -12.91 18.98 -5.89
C GLU A 53 -11.94 18.13 -5.06
N PRO A 54 -11.83 16.80 -5.35
CA PRO A 54 -11.06 15.87 -4.51
C PRO A 54 -9.53 15.98 -4.67
N TYR A 55 -9.05 16.65 -5.70
CA TYR A 55 -7.63 16.86 -5.98
C TYR A 55 -7.43 18.24 -6.63
N PRO A 56 -7.33 19.30 -5.81
CA PRO A 56 -7.18 20.68 -6.27
C PRO A 56 -5.87 20.93 -7.01
N ALA A 57 -5.88 21.94 -7.90
CA ALA A 57 -4.69 22.31 -8.66
C ALA A 57 -3.49 22.67 -7.76
N VAL A 58 -3.72 23.28 -6.60
CA VAL A 58 -2.66 23.59 -5.63
C VAL A 58 -1.99 22.32 -5.11
N THR A 59 -2.77 21.28 -4.76
CA THR A 59 -2.23 19.99 -4.32
C THR A 59 -1.50 19.27 -5.45
N SER A 60 -2.00 19.35 -6.69
CA SER A 60 -1.31 18.79 -7.86
C SER A 60 0.08 19.41 -8.05
N GLU A 61 0.20 20.74 -7.95
CA GLU A 61 1.49 21.42 -8.06
C GLU A 61 2.45 21.09 -6.92
N GLN A 62 1.95 20.95 -5.69
CA GLN A 62 2.72 20.50 -4.54
C GLN A 62 3.21 19.06 -4.76
N ALA A 63 2.31 18.17 -5.18
CA ALA A 63 2.62 16.76 -5.42
C ALA A 63 3.69 16.56 -6.52
N LYS A 64 3.66 17.37 -7.59
CA LYS A 64 4.70 17.36 -8.64
C LYS A 64 6.07 17.78 -8.12
N LYS A 65 6.12 18.75 -7.20
CA LYS A 65 7.37 19.29 -6.65
C LYS A 65 7.98 18.44 -5.54
N ALA A 66 7.14 17.73 -4.77
CA ALA A 66 7.60 16.88 -3.69
C ALA A 66 8.42 15.68 -4.21
N ASP A 67 9.41 15.25 -3.44
CA ASP A 67 10.18 14.03 -3.71
C ASP A 67 9.41 12.78 -3.29
N ALA A 68 8.59 12.89 -2.24
CA ALA A 68 7.70 11.83 -1.74
C ALA A 68 6.40 12.43 -1.21
N ILE A 69 5.38 11.58 -1.10
CA ILE A 69 4.07 11.92 -0.54
C ILE A 69 3.75 10.94 0.58
N LEU A 70 3.35 11.46 1.74
CA LEU A 70 2.76 10.67 2.82
C LEU A 70 1.26 10.93 2.83
N LEU A 71 0.46 9.89 2.62
CA LEU A 71 -1.00 9.96 2.61
C LEU A 71 -1.57 9.20 3.81
N GLY A 72 -2.57 9.77 4.46
CA GLY A 72 -3.32 9.10 5.52
C GLY A 72 -4.39 8.16 4.95
N ALA A 73 -5.61 8.66 4.79
CA ALA A 73 -6.72 7.88 4.27
C ALA A 73 -7.68 8.75 3.45
N VAL A 74 -8.45 8.13 2.56
CA VAL A 74 -9.37 8.86 1.66
C VAL A 74 -10.74 8.20 1.69
N GLY A 75 -11.79 9.03 1.64
CA GLY A 75 -13.17 8.59 1.49
C GLY A 75 -14.00 8.64 2.78
N GLY A 76 -15.28 8.37 2.64
CA GLY A 76 -16.23 8.29 3.74
C GLY A 76 -17.67 8.50 3.29
N PRO A 77 -18.65 8.04 4.09
CA PRO A 77 -20.07 8.02 3.71
C PRO A 77 -20.66 9.42 3.46
N LYS A 78 -20.04 10.46 4.00
CA LYS A 78 -20.43 11.85 3.76
C LYS A 78 -20.51 12.20 2.27
N TRP A 79 -19.64 11.60 1.43
CA TRP A 79 -19.53 11.90 0.01
C TRP A 79 -20.10 10.80 -0.91
N ASP A 80 -20.78 9.78 -0.37
CA ASP A 80 -21.36 8.69 -1.17
C ASP A 80 -22.45 9.14 -2.14
N THR A 81 -23.17 10.21 -1.79
CA THR A 81 -24.31 10.72 -2.56
C THR A 81 -23.94 11.76 -3.63
N ILE A 82 -22.70 12.25 -3.63
CA ILE A 82 -22.26 13.23 -4.64
C ILE A 82 -21.98 12.57 -5.98
N GLU A 83 -21.84 13.38 -7.03
CA GLU A 83 -21.51 12.90 -8.36
C GLU A 83 -20.23 12.04 -8.35
N ARG A 84 -20.28 10.89 -9.03
CA ARG A 84 -19.19 9.90 -9.05
C ARG A 84 -17.84 10.50 -9.53
N SER A 85 -17.88 11.47 -10.42
CA SER A 85 -16.69 12.12 -11.00
C SER A 85 -15.85 12.91 -9.99
N ILE A 86 -16.49 13.36 -8.90
CA ILE A 86 -15.88 14.20 -7.86
C ILE A 86 -15.80 13.52 -6.48
N ARG A 87 -16.06 12.21 -6.40
CA ARG A 87 -15.91 11.47 -5.13
C ARG A 87 -14.44 11.45 -4.66
N PRO A 88 -14.19 11.34 -3.35
CA PRO A 88 -12.83 11.37 -2.77
C PRO A 88 -11.84 10.43 -3.46
N GLU A 89 -12.26 9.20 -3.78
CA GLU A 89 -11.43 8.17 -4.42
C GLU A 89 -10.95 8.59 -5.83
N ARG A 90 -11.67 9.51 -6.49
CA ARG A 90 -11.23 10.07 -7.78
C ARG A 90 -9.99 10.92 -7.64
N GLY A 91 -9.84 11.61 -6.49
CA GLY A 91 -8.60 12.33 -6.17
C GLY A 91 -7.41 11.38 -6.06
N LEU A 92 -7.59 10.26 -5.36
CA LEU A 92 -6.55 9.23 -5.22
C LEU A 92 -6.15 8.61 -6.56
N LEU A 93 -7.12 8.26 -7.41
CA LEU A 93 -6.82 7.72 -8.74
C LEU A 93 -6.13 8.75 -9.63
N LYS A 94 -6.52 10.04 -9.52
CA LYS A 94 -5.95 11.11 -10.32
C LYS A 94 -4.48 11.40 -9.95
N ILE A 95 -4.14 11.49 -8.66
CA ILE A 95 -2.75 11.71 -8.23
C ILE A 95 -1.85 10.54 -8.62
N ARG A 96 -2.30 9.28 -8.47
CA ARG A 96 -1.56 8.10 -8.90
C ARG A 96 -1.28 8.10 -10.41
N SER A 97 -2.29 8.42 -11.21
CA SER A 97 -2.16 8.52 -12.66
C SER A 97 -1.28 9.69 -13.10
N GLU A 98 -1.46 10.87 -12.52
CA GLU A 98 -0.71 12.09 -12.88
C GLU A 98 0.79 11.95 -12.59
N LEU A 99 1.14 11.28 -11.49
CA LEU A 99 2.52 11.02 -11.10
C LEU A 99 3.07 9.68 -11.62
N ASN A 100 2.28 8.96 -12.43
CA ASN A 100 2.66 7.64 -12.98
C ASN A 100 3.15 6.65 -11.91
N LEU A 101 2.46 6.58 -10.76
CA LEU A 101 2.79 5.69 -9.65
C LEU A 101 2.28 4.27 -9.95
N PHE A 102 2.98 3.54 -10.79
CA PHE A 102 2.51 2.26 -11.34
C PHE A 102 2.82 1.04 -10.47
N ALA A 103 3.89 1.11 -9.65
CA ALA A 103 4.33 -0.02 -8.84
C ALA A 103 3.84 0.10 -7.40
N ASN A 104 2.78 -0.63 -7.06
CA ASN A 104 2.27 -0.65 -5.70
C ASN A 104 2.87 -1.83 -4.92
N LEU A 105 3.64 -1.50 -3.89
CA LEU A 105 4.29 -2.44 -3.00
C LEU A 105 3.46 -2.62 -1.73
N ARG A 106 3.02 -3.84 -1.47
CA ARG A 106 2.22 -4.22 -0.29
C ARG A 106 2.90 -5.35 0.47
N PRO A 107 3.75 -5.06 1.45
CA PRO A 107 4.34 -6.08 2.31
C PRO A 107 3.30 -6.65 3.27
N ALA A 108 3.25 -7.97 3.40
CA ALA A 108 2.50 -8.69 4.42
C ALA A 108 3.51 -9.38 5.35
N ILE A 109 3.92 -8.65 6.39
CA ILE A 109 4.89 -9.10 7.38
C ILE A 109 4.18 -9.32 8.70
N LEU A 110 4.32 -10.51 9.28
CA LEU A 110 3.79 -10.81 10.60
C LEU A 110 4.86 -10.60 11.66
N TYR A 111 4.66 -9.63 12.52
CA TYR A 111 5.48 -9.43 13.71
C TYR A 111 5.31 -10.64 14.66
N PRO A 112 6.41 -11.23 15.19
CA PRO A 112 6.33 -12.39 16.09
C PRO A 112 5.39 -12.18 17.28
N GLN A 113 5.34 -10.94 17.82
CA GLN A 113 4.49 -10.54 18.92
C GLN A 113 2.98 -10.59 18.60
N LEU A 114 2.62 -10.62 17.32
CA LEU A 114 1.25 -10.63 16.83
C LEU A 114 0.83 -11.98 16.22
N ALA A 115 1.65 -13.02 16.35
CA ALA A 115 1.35 -14.35 15.78
C ALA A 115 0.01 -14.93 16.27
N GLY A 116 -0.39 -14.60 17.50
CA GLY A 116 -1.69 -14.98 18.07
C GLY A 116 -2.88 -14.14 17.61
N ALA A 117 -2.67 -13.02 16.92
CA ALA A 117 -3.74 -12.17 16.40
C ALA A 117 -4.26 -12.63 15.03
N SER A 118 -3.50 -13.47 14.33
CA SER A 118 -3.93 -14.05 13.06
C SER A 118 -5.12 -14.99 13.25
N SER A 119 -6.03 -15.00 12.27
CA SER A 119 -7.12 -16.00 12.21
C SER A 119 -6.64 -17.41 11.86
N LEU A 120 -5.41 -17.55 11.38
CA LEU A 120 -4.78 -18.84 11.07
C LEU A 120 -3.93 -19.34 12.25
N LYS A 121 -3.63 -20.64 12.22
CA LYS A 121 -2.77 -21.24 13.22
C LYS A 121 -1.37 -20.61 13.19
N PRO A 122 -0.74 -20.34 14.34
CA PRO A 122 0.57 -19.71 14.41
C PRO A 122 1.66 -20.41 13.56
N GLU A 123 1.66 -21.73 13.48
CA GLU A 123 2.63 -22.50 12.67
C GLU A 123 2.53 -22.22 11.17
N ILE A 124 1.37 -21.74 10.68
CA ILE A 124 1.17 -21.38 9.28
C ILE A 124 1.76 -20.00 8.99
N VAL A 125 1.58 -19.04 9.92
CA VAL A 125 1.88 -17.63 9.69
C VAL A 125 3.15 -17.13 10.39
N ALA A 126 3.67 -17.82 11.39
CA ALA A 126 4.89 -17.39 12.09
C ALA A 126 6.07 -17.21 11.12
N GLY A 127 6.67 -16.02 11.14
CA GLY A 127 7.76 -15.66 10.22
C GLY A 127 7.28 -15.36 8.79
N LEU A 128 6.02 -15.01 8.61
CA LEU A 128 5.48 -14.58 7.32
C LEU A 128 6.15 -13.27 6.89
N ASP A 129 6.67 -13.27 5.67
CA ASP A 129 7.22 -12.10 4.99
C ASP A 129 7.00 -12.25 3.47
N ILE A 130 5.91 -11.67 2.99
CA ILE A 130 5.52 -11.68 1.57
C ILE A 130 5.50 -10.24 1.07
N LEU A 131 6.02 -10.00 -0.12
CA LEU A 131 5.85 -8.73 -0.82
C LEU A 131 4.95 -8.93 -2.04
N ILE A 132 3.82 -8.24 -2.09
CA ILE A 132 2.95 -8.20 -3.26
C ILE A 132 3.28 -6.93 -4.06
N VAL A 133 3.68 -7.12 -5.32
CA VAL A 133 3.98 -6.09 -6.30
C VAL A 133 2.81 -6.03 -7.28
N ARG A 134 1.91 -5.06 -7.06
CA ARG A 134 0.69 -4.85 -7.83
C ARG A 134 0.93 -3.78 -8.89
N GLU A 135 0.64 -4.07 -10.15
CA GLU A 135 0.52 -3.01 -11.15
C GLU A 135 -0.71 -2.15 -10.83
N LEU A 136 -0.56 -0.82 -10.80
CA LEU A 136 -1.57 0.07 -10.20
C LEU A 136 -2.28 0.97 -11.21
N THR A 137 -1.73 1.20 -12.40
CA THR A 137 -2.19 2.21 -13.36
C THR A 137 -2.79 1.67 -14.63
N GLY A 138 -2.83 0.35 -14.78
CA GLY A 138 -3.42 -0.35 -15.93
C GLY A 138 -4.60 -1.26 -15.57
N GLY A 139 -4.90 -2.17 -16.47
CA GLY A 139 -5.89 -3.21 -16.30
C GLY A 139 -7.35 -2.73 -16.31
N ILE A 140 -8.23 -3.54 -15.75
CA ILE A 140 -9.68 -3.33 -15.77
C ILE A 140 -10.13 -2.04 -15.05
N TYR A 141 -9.31 -1.48 -14.15
CA TYR A 141 -9.62 -0.23 -13.45
C TYR A 141 -9.50 0.99 -14.35
N PHE A 142 -8.69 0.93 -15.41
CA PHE A 142 -8.40 2.05 -16.31
C PHE A 142 -8.80 1.77 -17.77
N GLY A 143 -8.95 0.51 -18.16
CA GLY A 143 -9.25 0.10 -19.53
C GLY A 143 -10.53 0.74 -20.12
N GLN A 144 -10.48 0.98 -21.42
CA GLN A 144 -11.58 1.55 -22.22
C GLN A 144 -11.85 0.61 -23.40
N PRO A 145 -13.12 0.52 -23.87
CA PRO A 145 -14.34 1.17 -23.38
C PRO A 145 -14.89 0.53 -22.11
N ARG A 146 -15.61 1.33 -21.30
CA ARG A 146 -16.27 0.85 -20.07
C ARG A 146 -17.53 1.66 -19.78
N GLY A 147 -18.50 1.07 -19.11
CA GLY A 147 -19.73 1.77 -18.76
C GLY A 147 -20.93 0.86 -18.54
N ILE A 148 -22.09 1.50 -18.54
CA ILE A 148 -23.40 0.84 -18.55
C ILE A 148 -24.11 1.36 -19.79
N ARG A 149 -24.56 0.45 -20.66
CA ARG A 149 -25.35 0.77 -21.85
C ARG A 149 -26.72 0.10 -21.79
N GLU A 150 -27.69 0.68 -22.47
CA GLU A 150 -28.99 0.07 -22.71
C GLU A 150 -28.95 -0.70 -24.01
N LEU A 151 -29.43 -1.92 -24.00
CA LEU A 151 -29.58 -2.79 -25.17
C LEU A 151 -30.90 -2.49 -25.90
N GLU A 152 -31.07 -2.96 -27.14
CA GLU A 152 -32.27 -2.75 -27.96
C GLU A 152 -33.56 -3.24 -27.29
N ASN A 153 -33.47 -4.23 -26.42
CA ASN A 153 -34.59 -4.77 -25.65
C ASN A 153 -34.91 -4.00 -24.33
N GLY A 154 -34.20 -2.87 -24.04
CA GLY A 154 -34.35 -2.08 -22.84
C GLY A 154 -33.57 -2.59 -21.62
N GLU A 155 -32.84 -3.72 -21.77
CA GLU A 155 -32.00 -4.26 -20.69
C GLU A 155 -30.72 -3.46 -20.53
N LYS A 156 -30.26 -3.27 -19.28
CA LYS A 156 -28.97 -2.62 -19.01
C LYS A 156 -27.83 -3.64 -18.99
N GLN A 157 -26.74 -3.31 -19.66
CA GLN A 157 -25.53 -4.11 -19.70
C GLN A 157 -24.33 -3.29 -19.17
N GLY A 158 -23.69 -3.78 -18.09
CA GLY A 158 -22.42 -3.24 -17.60
C GLY A 158 -21.24 -3.93 -18.28
N TYR A 159 -20.18 -3.17 -18.61
CA TYR A 159 -18.95 -3.71 -19.22
C TYR A 159 -17.72 -2.91 -18.81
N ASN A 160 -16.59 -3.63 -18.69
CA ASN A 160 -15.26 -3.06 -18.47
C ASN A 160 -14.28 -3.78 -19.43
N THR A 161 -13.22 -3.08 -19.81
CA THR A 161 -12.11 -3.65 -20.60
C THR A 161 -10.93 -3.89 -19.69
N ASP A 162 -10.37 -5.08 -19.71
CA ASP A 162 -9.08 -5.39 -19.09
C ASP A 162 -7.99 -5.32 -20.16
N VAL A 163 -6.97 -4.48 -19.95
CA VAL A 163 -5.94 -4.23 -20.96
C VAL A 163 -4.59 -3.93 -20.32
N TYR A 164 -3.56 -4.60 -20.82
CA TYR A 164 -2.15 -4.35 -20.52
C TYR A 164 -1.31 -4.37 -21.79
N SER A 165 -0.37 -3.46 -21.91
CA SER A 165 0.67 -3.50 -22.93
C SER A 165 1.92 -4.23 -22.41
N GLU A 166 2.77 -4.73 -23.33
CA GLU A 166 4.05 -5.33 -22.97
C GLU A 166 4.94 -4.39 -22.13
N SER A 167 4.91 -3.08 -22.41
CA SER A 167 5.69 -2.08 -21.65
C SER A 167 5.21 -1.95 -20.22
N GLU A 168 3.91 -1.97 -19.96
CA GLU A 168 3.32 -1.92 -18.61
C GLU A 168 3.67 -3.19 -17.82
N ILE A 169 3.57 -4.35 -18.46
CA ILE A 169 3.93 -5.64 -17.84
C ILE A 169 5.45 -5.68 -17.54
N THR A 170 6.27 -5.25 -18.50
CA THR A 170 7.73 -5.24 -18.36
C THR A 170 8.18 -4.36 -17.20
N ARG A 171 7.63 -3.13 -17.06
CA ARG A 171 8.04 -2.20 -16.00
C ARG A 171 7.72 -2.75 -14.60
N ILE A 172 6.55 -3.35 -14.41
CA ILE A 172 6.19 -3.88 -13.09
C ILE A 172 6.94 -5.18 -12.77
N ALA A 173 7.19 -6.03 -13.77
CA ALA A 173 7.97 -7.24 -13.60
C ALA A 173 9.43 -6.94 -13.24
N LYS A 174 10.04 -5.90 -13.82
CA LYS A 174 11.38 -5.42 -13.42
C LYS A 174 11.44 -5.08 -11.94
N VAL A 175 10.48 -4.29 -11.45
CA VAL A 175 10.40 -3.94 -10.02
C VAL A 175 10.33 -5.21 -9.15
N ALA A 176 9.51 -6.18 -9.54
CA ALA A 176 9.38 -7.43 -8.79
C ALA A 176 10.67 -8.26 -8.78
N PHE A 177 11.36 -8.37 -9.91
CA PHE A 177 12.63 -9.12 -9.99
C PHE A 177 13.76 -8.42 -9.22
N GLU A 178 13.87 -7.09 -9.32
CA GLU A 178 14.86 -6.31 -8.57
C GLU A 178 14.65 -6.45 -7.06
N LEU A 179 13.40 -6.35 -6.59
CA LEU A 179 13.08 -6.54 -5.18
C LEU A 179 13.31 -7.98 -4.73
N ALA A 180 13.00 -8.98 -5.56
CA ALA A 180 13.28 -10.38 -5.23
C ALA A 180 14.78 -10.64 -5.10
N GLY A 181 15.62 -9.99 -5.91
CA GLY A 181 17.09 -10.06 -5.80
C GLY A 181 17.65 -9.54 -4.48
N LEU A 182 16.93 -8.63 -3.81
CA LEU A 182 17.25 -8.12 -2.47
C LEU A 182 16.65 -8.96 -1.33
N ARG A 183 15.84 -9.98 -1.66
CA ARG A 183 15.10 -10.86 -0.73
C ARG A 183 15.48 -12.32 -0.96
N GLY A 184 14.49 -13.20 -1.00
CA GLY A 184 14.68 -14.66 -1.16
C GLY A 184 14.95 -15.16 -2.59
N GLY A 185 15.02 -14.26 -3.58
CA GLY A 185 15.31 -14.59 -4.98
C GLY A 185 14.17 -15.32 -5.71
N LYS A 186 12.92 -15.20 -5.25
CA LYS A 186 11.78 -15.92 -5.81
C LYS A 186 10.65 -14.97 -6.19
N VAL A 187 10.14 -15.11 -7.43
CA VAL A 187 8.96 -14.40 -7.92
C VAL A 187 7.89 -15.41 -8.31
N CYS A 188 6.67 -15.19 -7.81
CA CYS A 188 5.47 -15.86 -8.27
C CYS A 188 4.64 -14.86 -9.09
N SER A 189 4.57 -15.04 -10.40
CA SER A 189 3.69 -14.26 -11.28
C SER A 189 2.29 -14.86 -11.21
N VAL A 190 1.32 -14.05 -10.79
CA VAL A 190 -0.07 -14.49 -10.62
C VAL A 190 -0.95 -13.91 -11.72
N ASP A 191 -1.68 -14.81 -12.38
CA ASP A 191 -2.44 -14.53 -13.59
C ASP A 191 -3.72 -15.39 -13.70
N LYS A 192 -4.45 -15.28 -14.80
CA LYS A 192 -5.56 -16.16 -15.20
C LYS A 192 -5.41 -16.57 -16.66
N ALA A 193 -4.20 -16.91 -17.09
CA ALA A 193 -3.80 -17.16 -18.47
C ALA A 193 -4.50 -18.39 -19.13
N ASN A 194 -5.18 -19.21 -18.34
CA ASN A 194 -6.01 -20.28 -18.89
C ASN A 194 -7.36 -19.82 -19.43
N VAL A 195 -7.73 -18.54 -19.24
CA VAL A 195 -9.04 -17.98 -19.62
C VAL A 195 -8.94 -16.60 -20.27
N LEU A 196 -7.98 -15.76 -19.88
CA LEU A 196 -7.89 -14.36 -20.28
C LEU A 196 -6.65 -14.11 -21.14
N GLU A 197 -6.84 -13.68 -22.38
CA GLU A 197 -5.78 -13.38 -23.33
C GLU A 197 -4.83 -12.26 -22.81
N VAL A 198 -5.35 -11.27 -22.13
CA VAL A 198 -4.54 -10.21 -21.52
C VAL A 198 -3.52 -10.78 -20.54
N THR A 199 -3.86 -11.86 -19.84
CA THR A 199 -2.97 -12.50 -18.88
C THR A 199 -2.11 -13.61 -19.52
N GLU A 200 -2.44 -14.09 -20.72
CA GLU A 200 -1.49 -14.87 -21.55
C GLU A 200 -0.30 -13.99 -21.95
N LEU A 201 -0.58 -12.77 -22.44
CA LEU A 201 0.46 -11.78 -22.75
C LEU A 201 1.30 -11.46 -21.51
N TRP A 202 0.64 -11.25 -20.35
CA TRP A 202 1.30 -11.03 -19.07
C TRP A 202 2.31 -12.14 -18.75
N LYS A 203 1.87 -13.39 -18.77
CA LYS A 203 2.69 -14.55 -18.48
C LYS A 203 3.88 -14.68 -19.42
N GLN A 204 3.65 -14.50 -20.72
CA GLN A 204 4.71 -14.57 -21.75
C GLN A 204 5.76 -13.48 -21.50
N THR A 205 5.32 -12.21 -21.37
CA THR A 205 6.22 -11.06 -21.19
C THR A 205 7.06 -11.20 -19.92
N VAL A 206 6.46 -11.65 -18.79
CA VAL A 206 7.20 -11.87 -17.54
C VAL A 206 8.23 -12.99 -17.70
N THR A 207 7.88 -14.07 -18.43
CA THR A 207 8.79 -15.18 -18.69
C THR A 207 9.98 -14.75 -19.54
N ASP A 208 9.72 -14.04 -20.64
CA ASP A 208 10.77 -13.57 -21.55
C ASP A 208 11.73 -12.60 -20.87
N LEU A 209 11.19 -11.69 -20.06
CA LEU A 209 11.99 -10.75 -19.29
C LEU A 209 12.90 -11.47 -18.28
N GLN A 210 12.35 -12.45 -17.53
CA GLN A 210 13.12 -13.23 -16.56
C GLN A 210 14.29 -13.94 -17.26
N GLN A 211 14.05 -14.65 -18.37
CA GLN A 211 15.08 -15.36 -19.10
C GLN A 211 16.17 -14.43 -19.66
N ALA A 212 15.78 -13.26 -20.14
CA ALA A 212 16.69 -12.32 -20.76
C ALA A 212 17.54 -11.50 -19.77
N GLN A 213 16.98 -11.12 -18.62
CA GLN A 213 17.61 -10.12 -17.75
C GLN A 213 17.78 -10.57 -16.29
N TYR A 214 17.02 -11.58 -15.82
CA TYR A 214 17.01 -12.02 -14.42
C TYR A 214 17.12 -13.55 -14.28
N PRO A 215 18.07 -14.22 -14.97
CA PRO A 215 18.16 -15.69 -15.00
C PRO A 215 18.37 -16.31 -13.63
N ASP A 216 18.95 -15.59 -12.69
CA ASP A 216 19.23 -16.06 -11.33
C ASP A 216 18.00 -15.98 -10.39
N ILE A 217 16.93 -15.30 -10.79
CA ILE A 217 15.70 -15.21 -10.01
C ILE A 217 14.77 -16.38 -10.36
N GLN A 218 14.36 -17.14 -9.35
CA GLN A 218 13.42 -18.24 -9.54
C GLN A 218 12.03 -17.70 -9.87
N LEU A 219 11.55 -17.95 -11.09
CA LEU A 219 10.20 -17.59 -11.52
C LEU A 219 9.27 -18.80 -11.45
N SER A 220 8.08 -18.57 -10.92
CA SER A 220 6.94 -19.49 -11.01
C SER A 220 5.69 -18.74 -11.47
N HIS A 221 4.75 -19.44 -12.10
CA HIS A 221 3.44 -18.90 -12.47
C HIS A 221 2.34 -19.62 -11.70
N MET A 222 1.33 -18.88 -11.29
CA MET A 222 0.19 -19.44 -10.57
C MET A 222 -1.11 -18.75 -11.00
N TYR A 223 -2.17 -19.52 -11.23
CA TYR A 223 -3.49 -18.94 -11.45
C TYR A 223 -3.99 -18.31 -10.15
N VAL A 224 -4.69 -17.18 -10.28
CA VAL A 224 -5.11 -16.35 -9.14
C VAL A 224 -5.96 -17.11 -8.11
N ASP A 225 -6.83 -17.98 -8.55
CA ASP A 225 -7.64 -18.85 -7.68
C ASP A 225 -6.78 -19.82 -6.85
N ASN A 226 -5.73 -20.40 -7.46
CA ASN A 226 -4.77 -21.22 -6.72
C ASN A 226 -3.90 -20.36 -5.78
N ALA A 227 -3.50 -19.16 -6.19
CA ALA A 227 -2.73 -18.24 -5.34
C ALA A 227 -3.52 -17.87 -4.07
N ALA A 228 -4.81 -17.55 -4.20
CA ALA A 228 -5.69 -17.28 -3.07
C ALA A 228 -5.77 -18.48 -2.10
N MET A 229 -6.00 -19.69 -2.62
CA MET A 229 -5.98 -20.90 -1.76
C MET A 229 -4.64 -21.11 -1.07
N ARG A 230 -3.52 -20.83 -1.75
CA ARG A 230 -2.17 -21.01 -1.22
C ARG A 230 -1.79 -19.96 -0.17
N LEU A 231 -2.25 -18.74 -0.31
CA LEU A 231 -2.08 -17.70 0.71
C LEU A 231 -2.67 -18.14 2.05
N VAL A 232 -3.85 -18.75 2.06
CA VAL A 232 -4.46 -19.26 3.29
C VAL A 232 -3.77 -20.54 3.79
N ARG A 233 -3.40 -21.47 2.88
CA ARG A 233 -2.94 -22.81 3.27
C ARG A 233 -1.45 -22.89 3.55
N ALA A 234 -0.63 -22.20 2.81
CA ALA A 234 0.84 -22.29 2.85
C ALA A 234 1.50 -20.97 2.40
N PRO A 235 1.22 -19.84 3.08
CA PRO A 235 1.66 -18.51 2.64
C PRO A 235 3.19 -18.40 2.57
N LYS A 236 3.93 -19.08 3.42
CA LYS A 236 5.40 -19.02 3.48
C LYS A 236 6.14 -19.58 2.27
N GLN A 237 5.42 -20.14 1.28
CA GLN A 237 6.02 -20.49 0.00
C GLN A 237 6.32 -19.26 -0.89
N PHE A 238 5.62 -18.15 -0.66
CA PHE A 238 5.80 -16.92 -1.40
C PHE A 238 6.89 -16.06 -0.79
N ASP A 239 7.66 -15.38 -1.65
CA ASP A 239 8.60 -14.32 -1.33
C ASP A 239 8.10 -13.03 -1.96
N VAL A 240 8.13 -12.93 -3.30
CA VAL A 240 7.55 -11.82 -4.06
C VAL A 240 6.44 -12.36 -4.96
N ILE A 241 5.27 -11.73 -4.91
CA ILE A 241 4.16 -11.97 -5.85
C ILE A 241 4.07 -10.77 -6.79
N VAL A 242 4.05 -10.98 -8.11
CA VAL A 242 3.77 -9.92 -9.08
C VAL A 242 2.47 -10.22 -9.80
N THR A 243 1.60 -9.21 -9.93
CA THR A 243 0.28 -9.39 -10.56
C THR A 243 -0.33 -8.06 -11.02
N GLY A 244 -1.35 -8.16 -11.86
CA GLY A 244 -2.14 -7.03 -12.35
C GLY A 244 -2.96 -6.36 -11.25
N ASN A 245 -3.62 -5.27 -11.62
CA ASN A 245 -4.29 -4.36 -10.71
C ASN A 245 -5.38 -5.03 -9.87
N LEU A 246 -6.38 -5.65 -10.49
CA LEU A 246 -7.52 -6.27 -9.80
C LEU A 246 -7.09 -7.44 -8.91
N PHE A 247 -6.27 -8.34 -9.43
CA PHE A 247 -5.81 -9.51 -8.65
C PHE A 247 -4.90 -9.08 -7.50
N GLY A 248 -4.04 -8.08 -7.74
CA GLY A 248 -3.18 -7.52 -6.71
C GLY A 248 -3.94 -6.85 -5.58
N ASP A 249 -5.07 -6.21 -5.88
CA ASP A 249 -5.97 -5.63 -4.87
C ASP A 249 -6.52 -6.73 -3.94
N ILE A 250 -7.15 -7.74 -4.54
CA ILE A 250 -7.80 -8.82 -3.79
C ILE A 250 -6.79 -9.63 -2.98
N LEU A 251 -5.68 -10.07 -3.61
CA LEU A 251 -4.68 -10.91 -2.93
C LEU A 251 -3.92 -10.18 -1.83
N SER A 252 -3.70 -8.87 -1.96
CA SER A 252 -3.04 -8.11 -0.91
C SER A 252 -3.94 -7.91 0.31
N ASP A 253 -5.25 -7.72 0.11
CA ASP A 253 -6.20 -7.62 1.21
C ASP A 253 -6.40 -8.99 1.90
N GLU A 254 -6.38 -10.08 1.13
CA GLU A 254 -6.35 -11.43 1.69
C GLU A 254 -5.07 -11.67 2.51
N ALA A 255 -3.90 -11.32 1.97
CA ALA A 255 -2.63 -11.42 2.68
C ALA A 255 -2.59 -10.55 3.96
N ALA A 256 -3.29 -9.40 3.94
CA ALA A 256 -3.46 -8.55 5.10
C ALA A 256 -4.07 -9.29 6.30
N MET A 257 -5.05 -10.12 6.06
CA MET A 257 -5.71 -10.89 7.12
C MET A 257 -4.81 -11.95 7.76
N LEU A 258 -3.74 -12.36 7.09
CA LEU A 258 -2.75 -13.28 7.65
C LEU A 258 -1.93 -12.64 8.77
N THR A 259 -1.79 -11.33 8.76
CA THR A 259 -0.99 -10.57 9.73
C THR A 259 -1.76 -10.18 11.00
N GLY A 260 -3.06 -10.46 11.04
CA GLY A 260 -3.94 -10.24 12.18
C GLY A 260 -4.60 -8.86 12.22
N SER A 261 -4.06 -7.83 11.57
CA SER A 261 -4.69 -6.51 11.44
C SER A 261 -4.18 -5.76 10.22
N ILE A 262 -5.11 -5.15 9.48
CA ILE A 262 -4.79 -4.23 8.38
C ILE A 262 -4.10 -2.94 8.91
N GLY A 263 -4.26 -2.62 10.18
CA GLY A 263 -3.59 -1.50 10.87
C GLY A 263 -2.08 -1.66 11.02
N MET A 264 -1.53 -2.82 10.62
CA MET A 264 -0.08 -3.11 10.61
C MET A 264 0.55 -3.02 9.21
N LEU A 265 -0.23 -2.75 8.17
CA LEU A 265 0.20 -2.92 6.79
C LEU A 265 0.44 -1.58 6.09
N PRO A 266 1.72 -1.22 5.86
CA PRO A 266 2.08 -0.09 5.04
C PRO A 266 1.93 -0.43 3.55
N SER A 267 1.91 0.60 2.70
CA SER A 267 2.10 0.44 1.28
C SER A 267 2.90 1.58 0.66
N ALA A 268 3.47 1.32 -0.51
CA ALA A 268 4.13 2.31 -1.35
C ALA A 268 3.60 2.22 -2.78
N SER A 269 3.41 3.35 -3.42
CA SER A 269 3.14 3.44 -4.87
C SER A 269 4.25 4.24 -5.51
N LEU A 270 5.03 3.63 -6.40
CA LEU A 270 6.28 4.19 -6.94
C LEU A 270 6.16 4.47 -8.44
N ASP A 271 6.85 5.53 -8.89
CA ASP A 271 7.16 5.75 -10.29
C ASP A 271 8.47 5.03 -10.70
N GLU A 272 8.88 5.20 -11.95
CA GLU A 272 10.13 4.63 -12.48
C GLU A 272 11.41 5.26 -11.91
N ASN A 273 11.33 6.45 -11.30
CA ASN A 273 12.46 7.21 -10.77
C ASN A 273 12.62 7.06 -9.26
N GLY A 274 11.72 6.33 -8.61
CA GLY A 274 11.70 6.12 -7.17
C GLY A 274 10.96 7.21 -6.38
N LYS A 275 10.28 8.16 -7.05
CA LYS A 275 9.27 9.01 -6.40
C LYS A 275 8.11 8.15 -5.95
N GLY A 276 7.64 8.34 -4.71
CA GLY A 276 6.61 7.49 -4.15
C GLY A 276 5.54 8.22 -3.37
N MET A 277 4.36 7.60 -3.32
CA MET A 277 3.30 7.90 -2.38
C MET A 277 3.17 6.73 -1.41
N TYR A 278 3.18 7.03 -0.12
CA TYR A 278 3.24 6.09 0.99
C TYR A 278 2.00 6.24 1.84
N GLU A 279 1.28 5.17 2.05
CA GLU A 279 -0.03 5.17 2.71
C GLU A 279 -0.29 3.83 3.41
N PRO A 280 -1.09 3.77 4.48
CA PRO A 280 -1.55 2.50 5.02
C PRO A 280 -2.47 1.79 4.02
N CYS A 281 -2.58 0.46 4.09
CA CYS A 281 -3.50 -0.31 3.25
C CYS A 281 -4.97 -0.13 3.62
N HIS A 282 -5.27 0.24 4.89
CA HIS A 282 -6.63 0.43 5.37
C HIS A 282 -7.26 1.74 4.87
N GLY A 283 -8.59 1.82 4.93
CA GLY A 283 -9.37 3.01 4.60
C GLY A 283 -9.47 4.03 5.73
N SER A 284 -10.41 4.96 5.60
CA SER A 284 -10.61 6.12 6.47
C SER A 284 -11.33 5.82 7.79
N ALA A 285 -11.93 4.64 7.98
CA ALA A 285 -12.63 4.19 9.18
C ALA A 285 -13.42 5.32 9.90
N PRO A 286 -14.41 5.92 9.22
CA PRO A 286 -15.10 7.13 9.71
C PRO A 286 -15.87 6.91 11.01
N ASP A 287 -16.19 5.69 11.34
CA ASP A 287 -16.89 5.25 12.56
C ASP A 287 -16.05 5.42 13.82
N ILE A 288 -14.73 5.41 13.71
CA ILE A 288 -13.80 5.59 14.84
C ILE A 288 -12.97 6.88 14.76
N ALA A 289 -13.19 7.71 13.75
CA ALA A 289 -12.47 8.96 13.57
C ALA A 289 -12.68 9.94 14.74
N GLY A 290 -11.60 10.59 15.20
CA GLY A 290 -11.62 11.54 16.33
C GLY A 290 -11.71 10.87 17.71
N GLN A 291 -11.64 9.53 17.79
CA GLN A 291 -11.77 8.81 19.07
C GLN A 291 -10.43 8.38 19.66
N ASN A 292 -9.31 8.68 19.00
CA ASN A 292 -7.97 8.28 19.46
C ASN A 292 -7.83 6.77 19.71
N VAL A 293 -8.41 5.93 18.83
CA VAL A 293 -8.38 4.46 18.93
C VAL A 293 -7.77 3.77 17.73
N ALA A 294 -7.58 4.49 16.61
CA ALA A 294 -7.00 3.98 15.39
C ALA A 294 -5.55 3.53 15.60
N ASN A 295 -5.15 2.46 14.94
CA ASN A 295 -3.76 1.99 14.95
C ASN A 295 -2.91 2.83 13.98
N PRO A 296 -1.89 3.59 14.44
CA PRO A 296 -1.06 4.41 13.57
C PRO A 296 0.12 3.65 12.96
N LEU A 297 0.35 2.38 13.33
CA LEU A 297 1.58 1.66 13.00
C LEU A 297 1.74 1.44 11.49
N ALA A 298 0.66 1.21 10.75
CA ALA A 298 0.73 1.10 9.28
C ALA A 298 1.24 2.40 8.63
N THR A 299 0.80 3.58 9.10
CA THR A 299 1.26 4.87 8.60
C THR A 299 2.71 5.14 9.01
N ILE A 300 3.08 4.79 10.24
CA ILE A 300 4.47 4.87 10.73
C ILE A 300 5.39 3.97 9.90
N LEU A 301 4.98 2.74 9.60
CA LEU A 301 5.73 1.83 8.74
C LEU A 301 5.75 2.30 7.27
N SER A 302 4.73 3.05 6.82
CA SER A 302 4.76 3.71 5.51
C SER A 302 5.83 4.81 5.46
N VAL A 303 6.11 5.50 6.58
CA VAL A 303 7.28 6.40 6.69
C VAL A 303 8.59 5.61 6.56
N ALA A 304 8.72 4.43 7.17
CA ALA A 304 9.90 3.58 7.00
C ALA A 304 10.09 3.18 5.52
N MET A 305 9.02 2.78 4.83
CA MET A 305 9.08 2.50 3.38
C MET A 305 9.50 3.73 2.57
N MET A 306 9.01 4.92 2.91
CA MET A 306 9.39 6.18 2.25
C MET A 306 10.89 6.46 2.39
N LEU A 307 11.42 6.29 3.58
CA LEU A 307 12.85 6.44 3.84
C LEU A 307 13.69 5.42 3.05
N ARG A 308 13.24 4.18 2.99
CA ARG A 308 13.92 3.08 2.27
C ARG A 308 13.89 3.27 0.76
N TYR A 309 12.72 3.44 0.18
CA TYR A 309 12.54 3.37 -1.27
C TYR A 309 12.82 4.69 -1.99
N THR A 310 12.30 5.84 -1.50
CA THR A 310 12.55 7.14 -2.13
C THR A 310 13.87 7.75 -1.68
N PHE A 311 14.11 7.81 -0.37
CA PHE A 311 15.27 8.56 0.15
C PHE A 311 16.55 7.73 0.31
N ARG A 312 16.47 6.39 0.17
CA ARG A 312 17.61 5.46 0.30
C ARG A 312 18.28 5.52 1.69
N GLU A 313 17.50 5.80 2.72
CA GLU A 313 17.94 5.92 4.11
C GLU A 313 17.61 4.64 4.89
N GLU A 314 18.27 3.53 4.52
CA GLU A 314 18.00 2.18 5.06
C GLU A 314 18.11 2.12 6.59
N THR A 315 19.17 2.73 7.16
CA THR A 315 19.40 2.72 8.62
C THR A 315 18.26 3.42 9.38
N ALA A 316 17.73 4.50 8.84
CA ALA A 316 16.63 5.24 9.44
C ALA A 316 15.30 4.48 9.31
N ALA A 317 15.09 3.82 8.17
CA ALA A 317 13.93 2.95 7.95
C ALA A 317 13.91 1.77 8.92
N GLN A 318 15.04 1.05 9.05
CA GLN A 318 15.19 -0.07 9.97
C GLN A 318 14.97 0.36 11.43
N ALA A 319 15.46 1.54 11.82
CA ALA A 319 15.26 2.05 13.17
C ALA A 319 13.77 2.25 13.52
N ILE A 320 12.94 2.66 12.57
CA ILE A 320 11.48 2.75 12.77
C ILE A 320 10.89 1.34 12.95
N GLU A 321 11.24 0.40 12.10
CA GLU A 321 10.75 -0.99 12.18
C GLU A 321 11.14 -1.65 13.50
N ASP A 322 12.37 -1.46 13.93
CA ASP A 322 12.87 -1.95 15.22
C ASP A 322 12.12 -1.29 16.40
N ALA A 323 11.86 0.01 16.33
CA ALA A 323 11.09 0.73 17.35
C ALA A 323 9.65 0.21 17.46
N VAL A 324 9.00 -0.08 16.34
CA VAL A 324 7.68 -0.73 16.32
C VAL A 324 7.75 -2.11 16.98
N GLY A 325 8.75 -2.92 16.66
CA GLY A 325 8.98 -4.21 17.31
C GLY A 325 9.14 -4.08 18.83
N GLN A 326 9.97 -3.13 19.30
CA GLN A 326 10.18 -2.87 20.73
C GLN A 326 8.90 -2.44 21.47
N VAL A 327 8.06 -1.62 20.85
CA VAL A 327 6.76 -1.21 21.43
C VAL A 327 5.84 -2.41 21.57
N LEU A 328 5.83 -3.30 20.59
CA LEU A 328 5.08 -4.55 20.65
C LEU A 328 5.64 -5.50 21.72
N ASP A 329 6.95 -5.55 21.94
CA ASP A 329 7.60 -6.33 23.02
C ASP A 329 7.24 -5.80 24.41
N GLN A 330 7.02 -4.49 24.55
CA GLN A 330 6.52 -3.87 25.78
C GLN A 330 5.06 -4.22 26.10
N GLY A 331 4.39 -4.95 25.22
CA GLY A 331 2.99 -5.36 25.38
C GLY A 331 1.97 -4.26 25.09
N LEU A 332 2.37 -3.15 24.46
CA LEU A 332 1.43 -2.10 24.07
C LEU A 332 0.64 -2.50 22.83
N ARG A 333 -0.68 -2.30 22.83
CA ARG A 333 -1.59 -2.68 21.76
C ARG A 333 -2.68 -1.63 21.53
N THR A 334 -2.97 -1.34 20.29
CA THR A 334 -4.24 -0.70 19.89
C THR A 334 -5.39 -1.71 19.92
N ALA A 335 -6.62 -1.23 19.76
CA ALA A 335 -7.81 -2.06 19.92
C ALA A 335 -7.88 -3.24 18.93
N ASP A 336 -7.40 -3.04 17.71
CA ASP A 336 -7.41 -4.00 16.58
C ASP A 336 -6.43 -5.17 16.75
N ILE A 337 -5.35 -4.96 17.51
CA ILE A 337 -4.29 -5.96 17.79
C ILE A 337 -4.25 -6.37 19.26
N MET A 338 -5.33 -6.12 20.00
CA MET A 338 -5.41 -6.40 21.44
C MET A 338 -5.39 -7.91 21.72
N ALA A 339 -4.67 -8.30 22.76
CA ALA A 339 -4.61 -9.68 23.24
C ALA A 339 -4.61 -9.72 24.78
N GLU A 340 -4.92 -10.87 25.35
CA GLU A 340 -4.93 -11.07 26.81
C GLU A 340 -3.54 -10.79 27.41
N GLY A 341 -3.50 -10.08 28.53
CA GLY A 341 -2.28 -9.68 29.23
C GLY A 341 -1.56 -8.46 28.64
N MET A 342 -2.08 -7.87 27.56
CA MET A 342 -1.50 -6.68 26.93
C MET A 342 -2.11 -5.38 27.47
N THR A 343 -1.40 -4.28 27.28
CA THR A 343 -1.83 -2.94 27.68
C THR A 343 -2.44 -2.22 26.47
N LYS A 344 -3.74 -1.88 26.58
CA LYS A 344 -4.43 -1.12 25.54
C LYS A 344 -4.01 0.36 25.58
N VAL A 345 -3.65 0.90 24.40
CA VAL A 345 -3.30 2.32 24.20
C VAL A 345 -4.08 2.92 23.02
N GLY A 346 -4.19 4.23 23.01
CA GLY A 346 -4.77 4.98 21.89
C GLY A 346 -3.73 5.31 20.81
N THR A 347 -4.19 5.99 19.75
CA THR A 347 -3.38 6.40 18.59
C THR A 347 -2.16 7.24 19.01
N ASP A 348 -2.40 8.30 19.81
CA ASP A 348 -1.35 9.21 20.24
C ASP A 348 -0.31 8.50 21.11
N ALA A 349 -0.77 7.74 22.12
CA ALA A 349 0.12 7.02 23.03
C ALA A 349 0.95 5.95 22.31
N MET A 350 0.41 5.31 21.28
CA MET A 350 1.16 4.37 20.41
C MET A 350 2.25 5.11 19.63
N GLY A 351 1.93 6.27 19.04
CA GLY A 351 2.92 7.12 18.35
C GLY A 351 4.04 7.59 19.28
N GLU A 352 3.70 8.09 20.48
CA GLU A 352 4.65 8.52 21.51
C GLU A 352 5.56 7.38 21.98
N ALA A 353 5.02 6.16 22.10
CA ALA A 353 5.80 4.97 22.43
C ALA A 353 6.84 4.65 21.36
N VAL A 354 6.48 4.73 20.08
CA VAL A 354 7.43 4.53 18.96
C VAL A 354 8.50 5.63 18.97
N VAL A 355 8.14 6.90 19.16
CA VAL A 355 9.10 8.01 19.30
C VAL A 355 10.08 7.76 20.46
N SER A 356 9.59 7.26 21.59
CA SER A 356 10.40 6.94 22.77
C SER A 356 11.36 5.78 22.50
N ALA A 357 10.93 4.76 21.73
CA ALA A 357 11.76 3.61 21.37
C ALA A 357 12.85 3.97 20.33
N LEU A 358 12.73 5.09 19.64
CA LEU A 358 13.75 5.61 18.72
C LEU A 358 14.94 6.31 19.42
N ASN A 359 15.01 6.33 20.72
CA ASN A 359 16.11 6.99 21.47
C ASN A 359 17.45 6.29 21.35
#